data_39fea2b1a83dbc8ff51ba8ce9226b532
#
_entry.id   39fea2b1a83dbc8ff51ba8ce9226b532
#
_cell.length_a   1.000
_cell.length_b   1.000
_cell.length_c   1.000
_cell.angle_alpha   90.00
_cell.angle_beta   90.00
_cell.angle_gamma   90.00
#
_symmetry.space_group_name_H-M   'P 1'
#
loop_
_entity.id
_entity.type
_entity.pdbx_description
1 polymer ?
#
loop_
_entity_poly.entity_id
_entity_poly.type
_entity_poly.pdbx_seq_one_letter_code
_entity_poly.pdbx_strand_id
1 'polypeptide(L)'
;MELRTDVQSANGHFLPRYAVPYPRWQPLCQATARDTEMLSHITTTTTTSRDTRTNMGARTGQGVQKVGMLTPWIEAFPATTSHIMQEMDHYAGYKLSDIIQNGPSKVLTQTTNSQPAIMATSIIILRILEKEFNFHVADHFDVALGHSLGEFSALVAGGYLSFPDSLYLVRERAAAMSRATQQAVAEHGGEYGMVAMITEPGHLPGLIDAVHAFVGHSSAYGAEAAASAADGANSTSTGELEVPPIEQVLIANINSKNQIVLSGSIERIHTLIAHVRQFHGHDPRAVRLASDSPFHSPIMKPAVSVVRAMLRGKSRVPGREHHDIITWPGRIESISNVTARPFRSKEELKELLARGCLETVRWWDSIRYLDKEEKIRRWVGIGPGKVGRNLVGKEVGMRGKDLVKGGGVWAITDPLEVEEVIRGLEETAYIIDDEEWEDDG
;
A
#
# COMPACT_ATOMS: atom_id res chain seq x y z
N MET A 1 -60.00 11.94 -20.28
CA MET A 1 -60.02 12.11 -21.73
C MET A 1 -58.56 11.79 -22.15
N GLU A 2 -58.20 10.50 -22.29
CA GLU A 2 -58.18 9.72 -23.54
C GLU A 2 -57.35 10.43 -24.61
N LEU A 3 -56.31 9.86 -25.23
CA LEU A 3 -56.01 8.55 -25.82
C LEU A 3 -54.47 8.50 -26.06
N ARG A 4 -53.79 7.43 -25.76
CA ARG A 4 -53.24 6.32 -26.59
C ARG A 4 -52.72 6.74 -27.97
N THR A 5 -51.46 6.39 -28.27
CA THR A 5 -51.13 5.23 -29.13
C THR A 5 -49.64 4.96 -29.22
N ASP A 6 -49.31 3.66 -29.17
CA ASP A 6 -48.04 3.03 -29.49
C ASP A 6 -47.62 3.25 -30.94
N VAL A 7 -46.26 3.28 -31.20
CA VAL A 7 -45.66 2.64 -32.38
C VAL A 7 -44.24 2.17 -32.04
N GLN A 8 -44.05 0.87 -32.09
CA GLN A 8 -42.76 0.23 -32.23
C GLN A 8 -42.14 0.54 -33.59
N SER A 9 -40.82 0.72 -33.64
CA SER A 9 -40.02 0.33 -34.81
C SER A 9 -38.58 0.07 -34.43
N ALA A 10 -38.17 -1.15 -34.69
CA ALA A 10 -36.82 -1.65 -34.66
C ALA A 10 -35.92 -0.92 -35.67
N ASN A 11 -34.70 -0.61 -35.28
CA ASN A 11 -33.48 -0.85 -36.06
C ASN A 11 -32.27 -0.38 -35.28
N GLY A 12 -31.38 -1.32 -34.97
CA GLY A 12 -30.09 -1.05 -34.33
C GLY A 12 -29.15 -0.29 -35.27
N HIS A 13 -28.67 0.82 -34.79
CA HIS A 13 -27.41 1.40 -35.23
C HIS A 13 -26.67 1.91 -33.99
N PHE A 14 -25.56 1.29 -33.69
CA PHE A 14 -24.55 1.82 -32.82
C PHE A 14 -24.06 3.15 -33.42
N LEU A 15 -24.35 4.25 -32.76
CA LEU A 15 -23.73 5.54 -33.05
C LEU A 15 -22.36 5.60 -32.33
N PRO A 16 -21.29 5.99 -33.03
CA PRO A 16 -19.99 6.16 -32.40
C PRO A 16 -20.07 7.31 -31.39
N ARG A 17 -19.55 7.09 -30.19
CA ARG A 17 -19.35 8.14 -29.17
C ARG A 17 -18.45 9.21 -29.79
N TYR A 18 -18.98 10.38 -29.98
CA TYR A 18 -18.22 11.55 -30.38
C TYR A 18 -17.15 11.84 -29.32
N ALA A 19 -15.88 11.80 -29.71
CA ALA A 19 -14.79 12.33 -28.93
C ALA A 19 -15.01 13.85 -28.80
N VAL A 20 -15.26 14.30 -27.59
CA VAL A 20 -15.26 15.74 -27.28
C VAL A 20 -13.79 16.15 -27.28
N PRO A 21 -13.36 17.11 -28.10
CA PRO A 21 -11.99 17.57 -28.09
C PRO A 21 -11.68 18.26 -26.76
N TYR A 22 -10.72 17.73 -26.03
CA TYR A 22 -10.17 18.36 -24.83
C TYR A 22 -9.64 19.75 -25.15
N PRO A 23 -9.90 20.78 -24.33
CA PRO A 23 -9.27 22.07 -24.50
C PRO A 23 -7.75 21.90 -24.32
N ARG A 24 -6.98 22.27 -25.32
CA ARG A 24 -5.52 22.37 -25.23
C ARG A 24 -5.19 23.35 -24.11
N TRP A 25 -4.65 22.83 -23.02
CA TRP A 25 -4.05 23.65 -21.97
C TRP A 25 -2.78 24.27 -22.56
N GLN A 26 -2.77 25.59 -22.71
CA GLN A 26 -1.52 26.32 -22.85
C GLN A 26 -0.95 26.53 -21.44
N PRO A 27 0.32 26.18 -21.20
CA PRO A 27 0.93 26.46 -19.92
C PRO A 27 1.07 27.99 -19.79
N LEU A 28 0.39 28.55 -18.79
CA LEU A 28 0.57 29.91 -18.31
C LEU A 28 1.83 29.97 -17.42
N CYS A 29 2.97 29.65 -17.98
CA CYS A 29 4.27 30.02 -17.45
C CYS A 29 5.14 30.41 -18.64
N GLN A 30 5.17 31.70 -18.93
CA GLN A 30 6.28 32.26 -19.69
C GLN A 30 7.51 32.23 -18.79
N ALA A 31 8.28 31.14 -18.84
CA ALA A 31 9.63 31.11 -18.33
C ALA A 31 10.43 32.15 -19.12
N THR A 32 10.99 33.15 -18.44
CA THR A 32 11.88 34.10 -19.08
C THR A 32 13.18 33.41 -19.44
N ALA A 33 13.85 33.88 -20.52
CA ALA A 33 15.05 33.27 -21.08
C ALA A 33 16.24 33.09 -20.09
N ARG A 34 16.13 33.55 -18.86
CA ARG A 34 17.12 33.34 -17.78
C ARG A 34 16.95 32.03 -17.05
N ASP A 35 15.76 31.39 -17.09
CA ASP A 35 15.51 30.14 -16.41
C ASP A 35 15.97 28.92 -17.21
N THR A 36 16.18 29.12 -18.52
CA THR A 36 16.64 28.05 -19.43
C THR A 36 18.15 27.78 -19.32
N GLU A 37 18.94 28.71 -18.82
CA GLU A 37 20.40 28.53 -18.65
C GLU A 37 20.76 27.76 -17.37
N MET A 38 19.86 27.68 -16.35
CA MET A 38 20.12 26.92 -15.16
C MET A 38 19.79 25.42 -15.29
N LEU A 39 19.06 25.02 -16.33
CA LEU A 39 18.73 23.62 -16.62
C LEU A 39 19.76 22.92 -17.53
N SER A 40 20.71 23.65 -18.11
CA SER A 40 21.73 23.13 -19.04
C SER A 40 23.00 22.58 -18.35
N HIS A 41 23.13 22.71 -17.03
CA HIS A 41 24.32 22.25 -16.28
C HIS A 41 24.16 20.96 -15.49
N ILE A 42 23.09 20.20 -15.67
CA ILE A 42 22.91 18.86 -15.05
C ILE A 42 22.93 17.75 -16.10
N THR A 43 23.68 17.91 -17.15
CA THR A 43 23.93 16.82 -18.09
C THR A 43 25.43 16.75 -18.40
N THR A 44 25.99 15.59 -18.05
CA THR A 44 27.35 15.11 -18.41
C THR A 44 28.39 15.25 -17.31
N THR A 45 28.41 14.23 -16.46
CA THR A 45 29.70 13.65 -16.01
C THR A 45 29.53 12.14 -15.98
N THR A 46 29.88 11.51 -17.08
CA THR A 46 30.18 10.09 -17.17
C THR A 46 31.56 9.89 -16.54
N THR A 47 31.61 9.44 -15.31
CA THR A 47 32.79 8.82 -14.73
C THR A 47 32.49 7.35 -14.47
N THR A 48 33.11 6.50 -15.29
CA THR A 48 33.26 5.08 -15.05
C THR A 48 34.05 4.87 -13.77
N SER A 49 33.41 4.50 -12.68
CA SER A 49 34.05 3.84 -11.56
C SER A 49 33.20 2.64 -11.15
N ARG A 50 33.86 1.49 -11.11
CA ARG A 50 33.35 0.24 -10.57
C ARG A 50 33.09 0.41 -9.08
N ASP A 51 31.89 0.81 -8.74
CA ASP A 51 31.29 0.56 -7.42
C ASP A 51 29.79 0.88 -7.50
N THR A 52 29.03 0.02 -8.18
CA THR A 52 27.57 0.05 -8.16
C THR A 52 27.06 -0.63 -6.90
N ARG A 53 27.42 -0.13 -5.75
CA ARG A 53 26.64 -0.32 -4.52
C ARG A 53 25.48 0.66 -4.54
N THR A 54 24.45 0.31 -5.28
CA THR A 54 23.17 0.99 -5.20
C THR A 54 22.64 0.83 -3.78
N ASN A 55 22.66 1.91 -3.01
CA ASN A 55 22.00 2.03 -1.72
C ASN A 55 20.48 1.99 -1.94
N MET A 56 19.90 0.82 -2.15
CA MET A 56 18.46 0.61 -2.07
C MET A 56 18.10 0.45 -0.61
N GLY A 57 17.93 1.58 0.09
CA GLY A 57 17.23 1.60 1.35
C GLY A 57 15.80 1.10 1.10
N ALA A 58 15.53 -0.14 1.48
CA ALA A 58 14.19 -0.72 1.43
C ALA A 58 13.32 0.00 2.47
N ARG A 59 12.69 1.10 2.08
CA ARG A 59 11.69 1.79 2.89
C ARG A 59 10.33 1.29 2.45
N THR A 60 9.78 0.34 3.20
CA THR A 60 8.43 -0.15 3.02
C THR A 60 7.52 0.44 4.09
N GLY A 61 6.33 0.90 3.71
CA GLY A 61 5.35 1.47 4.66
C GLY A 61 5.82 2.79 5.28
N GLN A 62 5.83 2.85 6.60
CA GLN A 62 6.34 3.99 7.36
C GLN A 62 7.80 4.27 6.96
N GLY A 63 8.10 5.51 6.54
CA GLY A 63 9.41 5.93 6.03
C GLY A 63 9.36 6.55 4.62
N VAL A 64 8.19 6.58 3.98
CA VAL A 64 7.97 7.33 2.72
C VAL A 64 7.58 8.79 2.97
N GLN A 65 7.08 9.10 4.20
CA GLN A 65 6.68 10.44 4.58
C GLN A 65 7.87 11.40 4.59
N LYS A 66 7.68 12.55 3.99
CA LYS A 66 8.65 13.65 3.98
C LYS A 66 7.92 14.94 4.30
N VAL A 67 8.57 15.84 5.05
CA VAL A 67 8.08 17.20 5.23
C VAL A 67 7.98 17.84 3.85
N GLY A 68 6.85 18.50 3.56
CA GLY A 68 6.57 19.08 2.26
C GLY A 68 6.14 18.09 1.17
N MET A 69 5.76 16.85 1.50
CA MET A 69 5.38 15.84 0.48
C MET A 69 4.13 16.21 -0.33
N LEU A 70 3.34 17.19 0.10
CA LEU A 70 2.22 17.75 -0.66
C LEU A 70 2.57 19.06 -1.38
N THR A 71 3.77 19.62 -1.19
CA THR A 71 4.14 20.92 -1.79
C THR A 71 3.92 20.95 -3.31
N PRO A 72 4.38 19.97 -4.11
CA PRO A 72 4.15 20.00 -5.55
C PRO A 72 2.65 20.02 -5.92
N TRP A 73 1.82 19.32 -5.14
CA TRP A 73 0.38 19.26 -5.36
C TRP A 73 -0.33 20.56 -4.98
N ILE A 74 0.14 21.22 -3.91
CA ILE A 74 -0.38 22.54 -3.48
C ILE A 74 -0.04 23.61 -4.52
N GLU A 75 1.18 23.59 -5.06
CA GLU A 75 1.64 24.53 -6.07
C GLU A 75 0.88 24.35 -7.39
N ALA A 76 0.66 23.11 -7.82
CA ALA A 76 -0.03 22.81 -9.07
C ALA A 76 -1.56 23.03 -8.96
N PHE A 77 -2.19 22.69 -7.83
CA PHE A 77 -3.66 22.71 -7.64
C PHE A 77 -4.06 23.35 -6.32
N PRO A 78 -3.76 24.65 -6.09
CA PRO A 78 -3.88 25.28 -4.77
C PRO A 78 -5.32 25.29 -4.24
N ALA A 79 -6.32 25.55 -5.07
CA ALA A 79 -7.71 25.60 -4.64
C ALA A 79 -8.24 24.23 -4.21
N THR A 80 -8.02 23.20 -5.04
CA THR A 80 -8.47 21.85 -4.77
C THR A 80 -7.76 21.24 -3.56
N THR A 81 -6.45 21.40 -3.49
CA THR A 81 -5.64 20.88 -2.37
C THR A 81 -6.02 21.55 -1.06
N SER A 82 -6.18 22.89 -1.04
CA SER A 82 -6.58 23.63 0.16
C SER A 82 -7.90 23.13 0.74
N HIS A 83 -8.90 22.91 -0.09
CA HIS A 83 -10.21 22.41 0.36
C HIS A 83 -10.10 21.02 0.98
N ILE A 84 -9.35 20.10 0.33
CA ILE A 84 -9.21 18.72 0.84
C ILE A 84 -8.37 18.70 2.13
N MET A 85 -7.34 19.54 2.24
CA MET A 85 -6.54 19.68 3.45
C MET A 85 -7.34 20.25 4.63
N GLN A 86 -8.26 21.17 4.39
CA GLN A 86 -9.18 21.67 5.44
C GLN A 86 -10.11 20.55 5.94
N GLU A 87 -10.67 19.74 5.02
CA GLU A 87 -11.45 18.56 5.38
C GLU A 87 -10.61 17.55 6.20
N MET A 88 -9.38 17.27 5.77
CA MET A 88 -8.45 16.41 6.48
C MET A 88 -8.21 16.90 7.91
N ASP A 89 -7.87 18.17 8.09
CA ASP A 89 -7.61 18.76 9.42
C ASP A 89 -8.85 18.71 10.32
N HIS A 90 -10.02 18.98 9.74
CA HIS A 90 -11.28 18.90 10.47
C HIS A 90 -11.51 17.49 11.04
N TYR A 91 -11.39 16.45 10.23
CA TYR A 91 -11.62 15.07 10.66
C TYR A 91 -10.44 14.48 11.47
N ALA A 92 -9.23 14.96 11.25
CA ALA A 92 -8.09 14.62 12.10
C ALA A 92 -8.24 15.19 13.52
N GLY A 93 -8.94 16.32 13.65
CA GLY A 93 -9.10 17.03 14.92
C GLY A 93 -7.88 17.86 15.34
N TYR A 94 -6.91 18.02 14.44
CA TYR A 94 -5.71 18.85 14.62
C TYR A 94 -5.13 19.23 13.25
N LYS A 95 -4.15 20.15 13.21
CA LYS A 95 -3.51 20.63 12.00
C LYS A 95 -2.50 19.60 11.44
N LEU A 96 -3.02 18.49 10.89
CA LEU A 96 -2.21 17.48 10.22
C LEU A 96 -1.52 18.06 8.98
N SER A 97 -2.18 18.98 8.29
CA SER A 97 -1.61 19.70 7.14
C SER A 97 -0.32 20.44 7.49
N ASP A 98 -0.28 21.08 8.65
CA ASP A 98 0.90 21.81 9.12
C ASP A 98 2.07 20.86 9.41
N ILE A 99 1.78 19.73 10.07
CA ILE A 99 2.78 18.68 10.34
C ILE A 99 3.35 18.10 9.00
N ILE A 100 2.48 17.90 8.01
CA ILE A 100 2.91 17.40 6.69
C ILE A 100 3.80 18.42 5.99
N GLN A 101 3.44 19.70 6.00
CA GLN A 101 4.13 20.74 5.23
C GLN A 101 5.35 21.33 5.94
N ASN A 102 5.23 21.57 7.23
CA ASN A 102 6.23 22.33 7.99
C ASN A 102 7.02 21.46 8.98
N GLY A 103 6.54 20.26 9.29
CA GLY A 103 7.22 19.32 10.17
C GLY A 103 7.17 19.72 11.65
N PRO A 104 8.24 19.51 12.40
CA PRO A 104 9.54 18.95 12.01
C PRO A 104 9.48 17.45 11.65
N SER A 105 10.47 16.96 10.91
CA SER A 105 10.52 15.56 10.44
C SER A 105 10.36 14.55 11.59
N LYS A 106 10.92 14.82 12.77
CA LYS A 106 10.78 13.96 13.95
C LYS A 106 9.32 13.82 14.40
N VAL A 107 8.51 14.89 14.30
CA VAL A 107 7.09 14.87 14.65
C VAL A 107 6.30 14.11 13.57
N LEU A 108 6.56 14.38 12.29
CA LEU A 108 5.90 13.69 11.18
C LEU A 108 6.19 12.18 11.19
N THR A 109 7.38 11.76 11.64
CA THR A 109 7.80 10.34 11.67
C THR A 109 7.16 9.54 12.81
N GLN A 110 6.64 10.20 13.84
CA GLN A 110 5.91 9.50 14.91
C GLN A 110 4.73 8.71 14.31
N THR A 111 4.53 7.48 14.77
CA THR A 111 3.46 6.59 14.26
C THR A 111 2.09 7.27 14.26
N THR A 112 1.78 8.03 15.30
CA THR A 112 0.51 8.74 15.45
C THR A 112 0.27 9.82 14.40
N ASN A 113 1.32 10.36 13.79
CA ASN A 113 1.25 11.36 12.73
C ASN A 113 1.54 10.76 11.34
N SER A 114 2.53 9.87 11.25
CA SER A 114 2.96 9.32 9.97
C SER A 114 1.89 8.48 9.28
N GLN A 115 1.15 7.66 10.04
CA GLN A 115 0.09 6.83 9.45
C GLN A 115 -1.03 7.68 8.86
N PRO A 116 -1.69 8.59 9.59
CA PRO A 116 -2.72 9.43 8.99
C PRO A 116 -2.17 10.34 7.88
N ALA A 117 -0.93 10.85 8.00
CA ALA A 117 -0.32 11.70 6.98
C ALA A 117 -0.09 10.97 5.64
N ILE A 118 0.44 9.74 5.66
CA ILE A 118 0.68 8.94 4.45
C ILE A 118 -0.65 8.57 3.78
N MET A 119 -1.61 8.08 4.56
CA MET A 119 -2.94 7.72 4.05
C MET A 119 -3.64 8.94 3.44
N ALA A 120 -3.70 10.05 4.18
CA ALA A 120 -4.35 11.28 3.71
C ALA A 120 -3.69 11.82 2.44
N THR A 121 -2.35 11.82 2.36
CA THR A 121 -1.63 12.25 1.13
C THR A 121 -2.03 11.42 -0.07
N SER A 122 -2.12 10.10 0.06
CA SER A 122 -2.58 9.23 -1.04
C SER A 122 -4.00 9.56 -1.48
N ILE A 123 -4.92 9.83 -0.55
CA ILE A 123 -6.30 10.19 -0.86
C ILE A 123 -6.41 11.60 -1.45
N ILE A 124 -5.59 12.55 -0.99
CA ILE A 124 -5.52 13.89 -1.57
C ILE A 124 -5.12 13.80 -3.05
N ILE A 125 -4.09 13.01 -3.37
CA ILE A 125 -3.67 12.78 -4.75
C ILE A 125 -4.81 12.17 -5.57
N LEU A 126 -5.46 11.11 -5.09
CA LEU A 126 -6.60 10.50 -5.78
C LEU A 126 -7.73 11.50 -6.04
N ARG A 127 -8.08 12.35 -5.08
CA ARG A 127 -9.14 13.35 -5.23
C ARG A 127 -8.75 14.51 -6.17
N ILE A 128 -7.46 14.82 -6.27
CA ILE A 128 -6.95 15.76 -7.28
C ILE A 128 -7.08 15.14 -8.67
N LEU A 129 -6.70 13.87 -8.84
CA LEU A 129 -6.87 13.15 -10.11
C LEU A 129 -8.34 13.14 -10.54
N GLU A 130 -9.26 12.87 -9.62
CA GLU A 130 -10.70 12.89 -9.89
C GLU A 130 -11.20 14.29 -10.29
N LYS A 131 -10.79 15.35 -9.58
CA LYS A 131 -11.30 16.71 -9.79
C LYS A 131 -10.67 17.44 -10.97
N GLU A 132 -9.37 17.33 -11.13
CA GLU A 132 -8.59 18.11 -12.10
C GLU A 132 -8.40 17.36 -13.42
N PHE A 133 -8.40 16.02 -13.40
CA PHE A 133 -8.16 15.20 -14.59
C PHE A 133 -9.37 14.33 -14.99
N ASN A 134 -10.49 14.43 -14.25
CA ASN A 134 -11.66 13.55 -14.43
C ASN A 134 -11.28 12.05 -14.42
N PHE A 135 -10.25 11.70 -13.64
CA PHE A 135 -9.71 10.36 -13.54
C PHE A 135 -10.33 9.63 -12.36
N HIS A 136 -11.36 8.84 -12.61
CA HIS A 136 -12.05 8.06 -11.58
C HIS A 136 -11.44 6.66 -11.48
N VAL A 137 -11.06 6.27 -10.26
CA VAL A 137 -10.39 4.97 -10.00
C VAL A 137 -11.20 3.79 -10.56
N ALA A 138 -12.53 3.79 -10.37
CA ALA A 138 -13.38 2.69 -10.80
C ALA A 138 -13.53 2.57 -12.33
N ASP A 139 -13.13 3.59 -13.10
CA ASP A 139 -13.20 3.57 -14.56
C ASP A 139 -11.90 3.05 -15.20
N HIS A 140 -10.81 2.99 -14.41
CA HIS A 140 -9.47 2.68 -14.91
C HIS A 140 -8.83 1.44 -14.26
N PHE A 141 -9.35 0.98 -13.11
CA PHE A 141 -8.77 -0.12 -12.37
C PHE A 141 -9.80 -1.16 -11.96
N ASP A 142 -9.40 -2.41 -12.01
CA ASP A 142 -10.20 -3.55 -11.58
C ASP A 142 -9.97 -3.87 -10.10
N VAL A 143 -8.76 -3.62 -9.61
CA VAL A 143 -8.31 -4.03 -8.27
C VAL A 143 -7.52 -2.94 -7.58
N ALA A 144 -7.76 -2.76 -6.28
CA ALA A 144 -6.96 -1.93 -5.37
C ALA A 144 -6.11 -2.80 -4.44
N LEU A 145 -4.84 -2.45 -4.29
CA LEU A 145 -3.89 -3.13 -3.41
C LEU A 145 -3.10 -2.10 -2.60
N GLY A 146 -2.99 -2.30 -1.29
CA GLY A 146 -2.23 -1.41 -0.42
C GLY A 146 -1.38 -2.17 0.58
N HIS A 147 -0.12 -1.76 0.79
CA HIS A 147 0.81 -2.39 1.72
C HIS A 147 0.59 -1.88 3.14
N SER A 148 0.20 -2.76 4.07
CA SER A 148 -0.03 -2.43 5.48
C SER A 148 -0.99 -1.24 5.64
N LEU A 149 -0.49 -0.06 6.04
CA LEU A 149 -1.26 1.17 6.10
C LEU A 149 -1.94 1.52 4.76
N GLY A 150 -1.29 1.22 3.65
CA GLY A 150 -1.83 1.43 2.30
C GLY A 150 -3.12 0.67 2.03
N GLU A 151 -3.42 -0.41 2.77
CA GLU A 151 -4.68 -1.14 2.67
C GLU A 151 -5.89 -0.23 2.97
N PHE A 152 -5.76 0.68 3.94
CA PHE A 152 -6.80 1.69 4.21
C PHE A 152 -6.98 2.66 3.02
N SER A 153 -5.90 3.09 2.39
CA SER A 153 -5.98 3.91 1.17
C SER A 153 -6.63 3.16 0.01
N ALA A 154 -6.30 1.87 -0.16
CA ALA A 154 -6.90 1.00 -1.16
C ALA A 154 -8.42 0.81 -0.91
N LEU A 155 -8.83 0.64 0.34
CA LEU A 155 -10.25 0.54 0.71
C LEU A 155 -11.03 1.84 0.48
N VAL A 156 -10.38 3.01 0.64
CA VAL A 156 -11.00 4.30 0.28
C VAL A 156 -11.11 4.42 -1.24
N ALA A 157 -10.04 4.12 -1.98
CA ALA A 157 -10.03 4.13 -3.43
C ALA A 157 -11.07 3.17 -4.02
N GLY A 158 -11.20 1.97 -3.43
CA GLY A 158 -12.19 0.97 -3.80
C GLY A 158 -13.61 1.25 -3.35
N GLY A 159 -13.86 2.31 -2.59
CA GLY A 159 -15.19 2.72 -2.16
C GLY A 159 -15.77 1.93 -0.98
N TYR A 160 -14.96 1.17 -0.26
CA TYR A 160 -15.36 0.44 0.95
C TYR A 160 -15.41 1.32 2.20
N LEU A 161 -14.52 2.32 2.27
CA LEU A 161 -14.42 3.29 3.36
C LEU A 161 -14.57 4.71 2.84
N SER A 162 -15.19 5.58 3.62
CA SER A 162 -15.10 7.02 3.39
C SER A 162 -13.76 7.57 3.86
N PHE A 163 -13.31 8.68 3.28
CA PHE A 163 -12.08 9.34 3.73
C PHE A 163 -12.13 9.75 5.21
N PRO A 164 -13.21 10.40 5.71
CA PRO A 164 -13.32 10.74 7.13
C PRO A 164 -13.28 9.53 8.06
N ASP A 165 -14.01 8.45 7.73
CA ASP A 165 -14.02 7.24 8.55
C ASP A 165 -12.65 6.55 8.56
N SER A 166 -11.97 6.50 7.41
CA SER A 166 -10.64 5.90 7.32
C SER A 166 -9.59 6.72 8.09
N LEU A 167 -9.68 8.05 8.04
CA LEU A 167 -8.77 8.93 8.78
C LEU A 167 -8.91 8.72 10.29
N TYR A 168 -10.15 8.60 10.76
CA TYR A 168 -10.42 8.27 12.16
C TYR A 168 -9.88 6.89 12.54
N LEU A 169 -10.17 5.86 11.75
CA LEU A 169 -9.68 4.49 11.98
C LEU A 169 -8.16 4.44 12.06
N VAL A 170 -7.47 5.06 11.10
CA VAL A 170 -6.01 5.05 11.03
C VAL A 170 -5.38 5.82 12.19
N ARG A 171 -5.98 6.93 12.61
CA ARG A 171 -5.51 7.68 13.78
C ARG A 171 -5.61 6.85 15.06
N GLU A 172 -6.73 6.23 15.32
CA GLU A 172 -6.92 5.39 16.52
C GLU A 172 -6.07 4.12 16.47
N ARG A 173 -5.94 3.50 15.28
CA ARG A 173 -5.00 2.41 15.05
C ARG A 173 -3.57 2.80 15.41
N ALA A 174 -3.10 3.92 14.91
CA ALA A 174 -1.76 4.44 15.18
C ALA A 174 -1.54 4.72 16.68
N ALA A 175 -2.52 5.33 17.34
CA ALA A 175 -2.48 5.59 18.76
C ALA A 175 -2.46 4.29 19.59
N ALA A 176 -3.26 3.28 19.22
CA ALA A 176 -3.28 1.99 19.89
C ALA A 176 -1.95 1.23 19.71
N MET A 177 -1.36 1.25 18.52
CA MET A 177 -0.06 0.64 18.25
C MET A 177 1.07 1.32 19.03
N SER A 178 1.07 2.65 19.07
CA SER A 178 2.05 3.43 19.85
C SER A 178 1.94 3.12 21.35
N ARG A 179 0.72 3.07 21.91
CA ARG A 179 0.50 2.68 23.31
C ARG A 179 0.97 1.27 23.60
N ALA A 180 0.70 0.30 22.70
CA ALA A 180 1.14 -1.08 22.88
C ALA A 180 2.67 -1.18 22.92
N THR A 181 3.38 -0.43 22.07
CA THR A 181 4.85 -0.37 22.09
C THR A 181 5.35 0.26 23.40
N GLN A 182 4.77 1.38 23.82
CA GLN A 182 5.15 2.05 25.08
C GLN A 182 4.94 1.15 26.29
N GLN A 183 3.83 0.41 26.32
CA GLN A 183 3.54 -0.56 27.37
C GLN A 183 4.58 -1.67 27.39
N ALA A 184 4.92 -2.27 26.23
CA ALA A 184 5.95 -3.30 26.15
C ALA A 184 7.31 -2.79 26.66
N VAL A 185 7.71 -1.57 26.31
CA VAL A 185 8.94 -0.94 26.80
C VAL A 185 8.89 -0.72 28.31
N ALA A 186 7.74 -0.27 28.84
CA ALA A 186 7.59 0.01 30.29
C ALA A 186 7.62 -1.27 31.13
N GLU A 187 7.03 -2.37 30.64
CA GLU A 187 6.91 -3.65 31.36
C GLU A 187 8.19 -4.50 31.28
N HIS A 188 8.87 -4.46 30.14
CA HIS A 188 9.98 -5.40 29.84
C HIS A 188 11.30 -4.73 29.51
N GLY A 189 11.31 -3.40 29.32
CA GLY A 189 12.49 -2.68 28.85
C GLY A 189 12.82 -2.98 27.37
N GLY A 190 14.07 -2.69 26.99
CA GLY A 190 14.60 -2.99 25.68
C GLY A 190 14.10 -2.06 24.55
N GLU A 191 14.40 -2.44 23.34
CA GLU A 191 14.11 -1.70 22.13
C GLU A 191 13.33 -2.58 21.16
N TYR A 192 12.23 -2.04 20.62
CA TYR A 192 11.36 -2.74 19.68
C TYR A 192 11.34 -2.04 18.33
N GLY A 193 11.15 -2.82 17.28
CA GLY A 193 11.13 -2.26 15.93
C GLY A 193 11.11 -3.31 14.85
N MET A 194 11.58 -2.93 13.67
CA MET A 194 11.54 -3.74 12.47
C MET A 194 12.88 -3.76 11.77
N VAL A 195 13.25 -4.92 11.23
CA VAL A 195 14.49 -5.14 10.47
C VAL A 195 14.18 -5.84 9.15
N ALA A 196 14.51 -5.19 8.04
CA ALA A 196 14.44 -5.84 6.73
C ALA A 196 15.62 -6.78 6.53
N MET A 197 15.33 -7.99 6.08
CA MET A 197 16.32 -8.99 5.67
C MET A 197 16.22 -9.22 4.17
N ILE A 198 17.36 -9.10 3.50
CA ILE A 198 17.49 -9.30 2.06
C ILE A 198 18.43 -10.48 1.85
N THR A 199 17.94 -11.51 1.17
CA THR A 199 18.70 -12.71 0.87
C THR A 199 18.97 -12.85 -0.63
N GLU A 200 19.76 -13.86 -1.02
CA GLU A 200 19.95 -14.25 -2.40
C GLU A 200 18.66 -14.80 -3.02
N PRO A 201 18.47 -14.67 -4.34
CA PRO A 201 17.34 -15.29 -5.03
C PRO A 201 17.31 -16.80 -4.77
N GLY A 202 16.11 -17.34 -4.48
CA GLY A 202 15.90 -18.77 -4.19
C GLY A 202 16.13 -19.18 -2.73
N HIS A 203 16.78 -18.36 -1.91
CA HIS A 203 17.02 -18.69 -0.50
C HIS A 203 15.92 -18.22 0.45
N LEU A 204 14.91 -17.52 -0.03
CA LEU A 204 13.83 -17.00 0.80
C LEU A 204 13.06 -18.09 1.57
N PRO A 205 12.66 -19.23 0.98
CA PRO A 205 11.96 -20.29 1.71
C PRO A 205 12.80 -20.80 2.89
N GLY A 206 14.08 -21.14 2.65
CA GLY A 206 14.98 -21.59 3.73
C GLY A 206 15.18 -20.54 4.82
N LEU A 207 15.20 -19.26 4.49
CA LEU A 207 15.26 -18.18 5.47
C LEU A 207 13.97 -18.11 6.31
N ILE A 208 12.81 -18.25 5.68
CA ILE A 208 11.51 -18.28 6.38
C ILE A 208 11.44 -19.48 7.33
N ASP A 209 11.85 -20.66 6.85
CA ASP A 209 11.89 -21.88 7.67
C ASP A 209 12.82 -21.73 8.88
N ALA A 210 14.00 -21.13 8.68
CA ALA A 210 14.96 -20.85 9.76
C ALA A 210 14.38 -19.88 10.81
N VAL A 211 13.64 -18.87 10.37
CA VAL A 211 12.93 -17.93 11.28
C VAL A 211 11.88 -18.68 12.08
N HIS A 212 11.04 -19.50 11.45
CA HIS A 212 10.00 -20.26 12.11
C HIS A 212 10.60 -21.27 13.12
N ALA A 213 11.65 -21.99 12.72
CA ALA A 213 12.34 -22.93 13.62
C ALA A 213 12.92 -22.24 14.87
N PHE A 214 13.51 -21.04 14.69
CA PHE A 214 14.05 -20.26 15.81
C PHE A 214 12.97 -19.79 16.79
N VAL A 215 11.76 -19.49 16.29
CA VAL A 215 10.63 -19.02 17.11
C VAL A 215 9.84 -20.17 17.71
N GLY A 216 10.16 -21.43 17.35
CA GLY A 216 9.48 -22.63 17.88
C GLY A 216 8.19 -22.96 17.14
N HIS A 217 7.92 -22.37 16.00
CA HIS A 217 6.82 -22.76 15.12
C HIS A 217 7.26 -23.88 14.18
N SER A 218 6.46 -24.97 14.05
CA SER A 218 6.76 -25.97 13.03
C SER A 218 6.60 -25.38 11.64
N SER A 219 7.62 -25.58 10.81
CA SER A 219 7.66 -25.06 9.45
C SER A 219 6.53 -25.62 8.60
N ALA A 220 5.65 -24.76 8.12
CA ALA A 220 4.58 -25.14 7.19
C ALA A 220 4.26 -24.02 6.20
N TYR A 221 5.25 -23.25 5.75
CA TYR A 221 5.01 -22.16 4.78
C TYR A 221 4.31 -22.67 3.49
N GLY A 222 4.59 -23.93 3.09
CA GLY A 222 3.91 -24.57 1.98
C GLY A 222 2.53 -25.18 2.31
N ALA A 223 2.31 -25.60 3.56
CA ALA A 223 1.07 -26.24 4.00
C ALA A 223 -0.01 -25.21 4.35
N GLU A 224 0.35 -24.06 4.93
CA GLU A 224 -0.62 -23.00 5.27
C GLU A 224 -1.16 -22.28 4.02
N ALA A 225 -0.36 -22.15 2.97
CA ALA A 225 -0.84 -21.63 1.69
C ALA A 225 -1.91 -22.53 1.05
N ALA A 226 -1.81 -23.84 1.28
CA ALA A 226 -2.81 -24.81 0.83
C ALA A 226 -4.00 -24.95 1.80
N ALA A 227 -3.78 -24.79 3.10
CA ALA A 227 -4.83 -24.92 4.13
C ALA A 227 -5.74 -23.68 4.23
N SER A 228 -5.27 -22.48 3.87
CA SER A 228 -6.11 -21.29 3.84
C SER A 228 -7.14 -21.29 2.69
N ALA A 229 -7.02 -22.24 1.77
CA ALA A 229 -7.99 -22.48 0.70
C ALA A 229 -9.09 -23.48 1.07
N ALA A 230 -8.92 -24.21 2.17
CA ALA A 230 -9.86 -25.21 2.65
C ALA A 230 -10.22 -24.97 4.11
N ASP A 231 -11.48 -24.67 4.33
CA ASP A 231 -12.25 -24.73 5.58
C ASP A 231 -11.91 -23.83 6.78
N GLY A 232 -12.97 -23.10 7.17
CA GLY A 232 -13.19 -22.58 8.51
C GLY A 232 -13.42 -23.67 9.55
N ALA A 233 -12.39 -24.42 9.91
CA ALA A 233 -12.44 -25.40 10.98
C ALA A 233 -11.61 -24.95 12.18
N ASN A 234 -12.32 -24.89 13.30
CA ASN A 234 -11.89 -24.75 14.69
C ASN A 234 -10.60 -25.53 14.98
N SER A 235 -9.44 -24.87 15.06
CA SER A 235 -8.27 -25.47 15.68
C SER A 235 -8.37 -25.28 17.20
N THR A 236 -8.80 -26.33 17.89
CA THR A 236 -8.62 -26.48 19.33
C THR A 236 -7.12 -26.51 19.62
N SER A 237 -6.66 -25.54 20.37
CA SER A 237 -5.30 -25.42 20.88
C SER A 237 -4.93 -26.62 21.74
N THR A 238 -4.05 -27.48 21.26
CA THR A 238 -3.22 -28.34 22.10
C THR A 238 -2.22 -27.42 22.81
N GLY A 239 -2.10 -27.60 24.15
CA GLY A 239 -1.31 -26.72 25.03
C GLY A 239 0.16 -26.63 24.71
N GLU A 240 0.50 -25.81 23.72
CA GLU A 240 1.84 -25.30 23.52
C GLU A 240 2.10 -24.18 24.53
N LEU A 241 3.22 -24.26 25.22
CA LEU A 241 3.72 -23.20 26.09
C LEU A 241 3.73 -21.90 25.29
N GLU A 242 2.74 -21.04 25.54
CA GLU A 242 2.62 -19.75 24.86
C GLU A 242 3.87 -18.92 25.19
N VAL A 243 4.82 -18.85 24.26
CA VAL A 243 6.00 -18.00 24.39
C VAL A 243 5.50 -16.58 24.59
N PRO A 244 5.93 -15.88 25.64
CA PRO A 244 5.45 -14.51 25.90
C PRO A 244 5.59 -13.64 24.66
N PRO A 245 4.61 -12.77 24.37
CA PRO A 245 4.62 -11.90 23.16
C PRO A 245 5.92 -11.11 22.98
N ILE A 246 6.57 -10.79 24.10
CA ILE A 246 7.84 -10.07 24.16
C ILE A 246 9.02 -10.87 23.57
N GLU A 247 8.96 -12.19 23.64
CA GLU A 247 10.00 -13.08 23.17
C GLU A 247 9.79 -13.52 21.71
N GLN A 248 8.65 -13.17 21.13
CA GLN A 248 8.30 -13.54 19.78
C GLN A 248 8.90 -12.55 18.77
N VAL A 249 9.60 -13.08 17.77
CA VAL A 249 9.97 -12.34 16.55
C VAL A 249 9.14 -12.90 15.43
N LEU A 250 8.41 -12.06 14.72
CA LEU A 250 7.58 -12.48 13.60
C LEU A 250 8.08 -11.92 12.27
N ILE A 251 7.73 -12.63 11.20
CA ILE A 251 7.83 -12.12 9.85
C ILE A 251 6.67 -11.14 9.64
N ALA A 252 6.97 -9.86 9.77
CA ALA A 252 5.99 -8.80 9.59
C ALA A 252 5.53 -8.67 8.14
N ASN A 253 6.46 -8.78 7.19
CA ASN A 253 6.15 -8.63 5.76
C ASN A 253 6.96 -9.62 4.93
N ILE A 254 6.32 -10.15 3.89
CA ILE A 254 6.99 -10.85 2.78
C ILE A 254 6.86 -9.93 1.56
N ASN A 255 7.93 -9.18 1.24
CA ASN A 255 7.87 -8.08 0.29
C ASN A 255 8.21 -8.47 -1.15
N SER A 256 9.05 -9.47 -1.32
CA SER A 256 9.48 -9.97 -2.64
C SER A 256 10.14 -11.33 -2.50
N LYS A 257 10.46 -11.98 -3.60
CA LYS A 257 11.16 -13.28 -3.67
C LYS A 257 12.49 -13.38 -2.91
N ASN A 258 12.99 -12.26 -2.38
CA ASN A 258 14.25 -12.22 -1.65
C ASN A 258 14.25 -11.23 -0.46
N GLN A 259 13.07 -10.76 -0.02
CA GLN A 259 13.00 -9.77 1.06
C GLN A 259 11.84 -10.06 2.00
N ILE A 260 12.18 -10.22 3.29
CA ILE A 260 11.24 -10.21 4.42
C ILE A 260 11.55 -9.07 5.38
N VAL A 261 10.62 -8.80 6.27
CA VAL A 261 10.82 -7.88 7.39
C VAL A 261 10.49 -8.62 8.68
N LEU A 262 11.42 -8.60 9.63
CA LEU A 262 11.22 -9.10 10.98
C LEU A 262 10.73 -7.99 11.89
N SER A 263 9.88 -8.32 12.85
CA SER A 263 9.32 -7.38 13.83
C SER A 263 9.32 -7.98 15.22
N GLY A 264 9.67 -7.17 16.22
CA GLY A 264 9.74 -7.58 17.62
C GLY A 264 10.85 -6.85 18.40
N SER A 265 11.39 -7.52 19.41
CA SER A 265 12.57 -7.05 20.14
C SER A 265 13.79 -7.00 19.22
N ILE A 266 14.47 -5.86 19.19
CA ILE A 266 15.66 -5.67 18.33
C ILE A 266 16.79 -6.61 18.75
N GLU A 267 16.98 -6.85 20.03
CA GLU A 267 17.97 -7.80 20.56
C GLU A 267 17.71 -9.23 20.07
N ARG A 268 16.46 -9.68 20.17
CA ARG A 268 16.03 -11.01 19.68
C ARG A 268 16.20 -11.14 18.18
N ILE A 269 15.88 -10.10 17.42
CA ILE A 269 16.09 -10.07 15.97
C ILE A 269 17.57 -10.22 15.64
N HIS A 270 18.47 -9.54 16.37
CA HIS A 270 19.90 -9.68 16.15
C HIS A 270 20.41 -11.08 16.49
N THR A 271 19.90 -11.71 17.56
CA THR A 271 20.20 -13.10 17.93
C THR A 271 19.76 -14.07 16.83
N LEU A 272 18.54 -13.89 16.30
CA LEU A 272 18.04 -14.67 15.16
C LEU A 272 18.94 -14.52 13.93
N ILE A 273 19.32 -13.30 13.58
CA ILE A 273 20.21 -13.05 12.43
C ILE A 273 21.57 -13.75 12.61
N ALA A 274 22.14 -13.69 13.81
CA ALA A 274 23.39 -14.38 14.12
C ALA A 274 23.23 -15.91 14.01
N HIS A 275 22.11 -16.46 14.51
CA HIS A 275 21.78 -17.88 14.40
C HIS A 275 21.64 -18.33 12.94
N VAL A 276 20.89 -17.58 12.11
CA VAL A 276 20.73 -17.87 10.68
C VAL A 276 22.08 -17.90 9.96
N ARG A 277 22.95 -16.93 10.24
CA ARG A 277 24.29 -16.88 9.65
C ARG A 277 25.17 -18.07 10.05
N GLN A 278 25.11 -18.45 11.32
CA GLN A 278 25.96 -19.49 11.86
C GLN A 278 25.52 -20.92 11.47
N PHE A 279 24.23 -21.19 11.47
CA PHE A 279 23.69 -22.55 11.40
C PHE A 279 22.95 -22.90 10.10
N HIS A 280 22.51 -21.90 9.35
CA HIS A 280 21.72 -22.13 8.14
C HIS A 280 22.44 -21.76 6.84
N GLY A 281 23.71 -21.36 6.92
CA GLY A 281 24.53 -21.04 5.73
C GLY A 281 24.05 -19.84 4.93
N HIS A 282 23.12 -19.03 5.51
CA HIS A 282 22.60 -17.82 4.90
C HIS A 282 23.28 -16.59 5.50
N ASP A 283 23.70 -15.66 4.65
CA ASP A 283 24.19 -14.34 5.09
C ASP A 283 23.29 -13.22 4.58
N PRO A 284 22.04 -13.11 5.12
CA PRO A 284 21.14 -12.07 4.70
C PRO A 284 21.64 -10.69 5.12
N ARG A 285 21.53 -9.73 4.21
CA ARG A 285 21.75 -8.33 4.56
C ARG A 285 20.59 -7.84 5.43
N ALA A 286 20.90 -7.43 6.65
CA ALA A 286 19.95 -6.87 7.60
C ALA A 286 20.01 -5.34 7.59
N VAL A 287 18.84 -4.68 7.52
CA VAL A 287 18.72 -3.22 7.55
C VAL A 287 17.61 -2.84 8.53
N ARG A 288 17.95 -2.09 9.57
CA ARG A 288 16.96 -1.56 10.50
C ARG A 288 16.08 -0.54 9.80
N LEU A 289 14.77 -0.65 9.97
CA LEU A 289 13.81 0.30 9.44
C LEU A 289 13.63 1.48 10.42
N ALA A 290 13.31 2.66 9.89
CA ALA A 290 12.97 3.84 10.67
C ALA A 290 11.52 3.73 11.18
N SER A 291 11.27 2.74 12.04
CA SER A 291 9.99 2.49 12.70
C SER A 291 10.18 2.63 14.20
N ASP A 292 9.24 3.29 14.86
CA ASP A 292 9.21 3.47 16.32
C ASP A 292 8.39 2.37 17.03
N SER A 293 7.89 1.39 16.27
CA SER A 293 7.01 0.33 16.76
C SER A 293 7.25 -0.98 16.01
N PRO A 294 7.09 -2.13 16.70
CA PRO A 294 7.19 -3.47 16.12
C PRO A 294 5.86 -3.88 15.47
N PHE A 295 5.48 -3.22 14.35
CA PHE A 295 4.24 -3.52 13.64
C PHE A 295 4.19 -4.97 13.17
N HIS A 296 2.98 -5.52 13.02
CA HIS A 296 2.78 -6.90 12.59
C HIS A 296 3.51 -7.91 13.50
N SER A 297 3.43 -7.70 14.82
CA SER A 297 3.95 -8.60 15.84
C SER A 297 2.92 -8.82 16.94
N PRO A 298 3.07 -9.84 17.82
CA PRO A 298 2.15 -10.10 18.93
C PRO A 298 1.97 -8.92 19.88
N ILE A 299 2.93 -8.03 19.96
CA ILE A 299 2.86 -6.79 20.74
C ILE A 299 1.69 -5.90 20.29
N MET A 300 1.30 -6.01 19.01
CA MET A 300 0.18 -5.24 18.44
C MET A 300 -1.21 -5.81 18.77
N LYS A 301 -1.33 -6.92 19.52
CA LYS A 301 -2.62 -7.51 19.89
C LYS A 301 -3.64 -6.51 20.48
N PRO A 302 -3.27 -5.54 21.33
CA PRO A 302 -4.20 -4.52 21.79
C PRO A 302 -4.79 -3.66 20.66
N ALA A 303 -4.00 -3.36 19.62
CA ALA A 303 -4.48 -2.57 18.48
C ALA A 303 -5.54 -3.33 17.65
N VAL A 304 -5.43 -4.66 17.53
CA VAL A 304 -6.46 -5.51 16.88
C VAL A 304 -7.82 -5.30 17.53
N SER A 305 -7.88 -5.34 18.87
CA SER A 305 -9.13 -5.17 19.62
C SER A 305 -9.75 -3.77 19.38
N VAL A 306 -8.93 -2.72 19.35
CA VAL A 306 -9.38 -1.36 19.09
C VAL A 306 -9.95 -1.24 17.66
N VAL A 307 -9.20 -1.68 16.65
CA VAL A 307 -9.65 -1.61 15.25
C VAL A 307 -10.92 -2.45 15.03
N ARG A 308 -10.98 -3.66 15.60
CA ARG A 308 -12.18 -4.51 15.53
C ARG A 308 -13.42 -3.85 16.15
N ALA A 309 -13.27 -3.19 17.30
CA ALA A 309 -14.36 -2.47 17.95
C ALA A 309 -14.85 -1.30 17.08
N MET A 310 -13.94 -0.55 16.47
CA MET A 310 -14.26 0.58 15.61
C MET A 310 -14.98 0.13 14.32
N LEU A 311 -14.53 -0.95 13.69
CA LEU A 311 -15.12 -1.51 12.47
C LEU A 311 -16.54 -2.07 12.68
N ARG A 312 -16.94 -2.35 13.93
CA ARG A 312 -18.33 -2.65 14.29
C ARG A 312 -19.20 -1.42 14.44
N GLY A 313 -18.60 -0.24 14.46
CA GLY A 313 -19.28 1.03 14.63
C GLY A 313 -20.02 1.53 13.39
N LYS A 314 -20.54 2.72 13.52
CA LYS A 314 -21.24 3.46 12.46
C LYS A 314 -20.31 4.50 11.85
N SER A 315 -20.65 4.93 10.63
CA SER A 315 -19.98 6.04 9.95
C SER A 315 -20.03 7.32 10.79
N ARG A 316 -18.97 8.10 10.73
CA ARG A 316 -18.88 9.44 11.35
C ARG A 316 -19.12 10.57 10.35
N VAL A 317 -19.45 10.22 9.13
CA VAL A 317 -19.75 11.20 8.09
C VAL A 317 -21.14 11.80 8.38
N PRO A 318 -21.27 13.13 8.42
CA PRO A 318 -22.55 13.79 8.61
C PRO A 318 -23.61 13.31 7.60
N GLY A 319 -24.78 12.93 8.10
CA GLY A 319 -25.87 12.34 7.32
C GLY A 319 -25.73 10.84 7.03
N ARG A 320 -24.66 10.20 7.49
CA ARG A 320 -24.44 8.75 7.38
C ARG A 320 -24.27 8.02 8.72
N GLU A 321 -24.59 8.65 9.82
CA GLU A 321 -24.38 8.17 11.20
C GLU A 321 -25.14 6.87 11.51
N HIS A 322 -26.14 6.54 10.71
CA HIS A 322 -26.90 5.28 10.81
C HIS A 322 -26.34 4.15 9.95
N HIS A 323 -25.45 4.47 8.99
CA HIS A 323 -24.85 3.49 8.09
C HIS A 323 -23.68 2.79 8.78
N ASP A 324 -23.40 1.57 8.33
CA ASP A 324 -22.15 0.86 8.69
C ASP A 324 -20.94 1.67 8.23
N ILE A 325 -19.85 1.60 8.98
CA ILE A 325 -18.60 2.25 8.60
C ILE A 325 -18.03 1.68 7.30
N ILE A 326 -18.29 0.39 7.02
CA ILE A 326 -17.92 -0.28 5.78
C ILE A 326 -19.10 -0.27 4.81
N THR A 327 -18.88 0.28 3.63
CA THR A 327 -19.74 0.11 2.46
C THR A 327 -19.41 -1.22 1.79
N TRP A 328 -20.41 -2.03 1.47
CA TRP A 328 -20.23 -3.32 0.82
C TRP A 328 -21.34 -3.57 -0.22
N PRO A 329 -21.00 -4.07 -1.42
CA PRO A 329 -19.64 -4.21 -1.96
C PRO A 329 -18.98 -2.85 -2.23
N GLY A 330 -17.66 -2.84 -2.48
CA GLY A 330 -16.96 -1.69 -3.02
C GLY A 330 -17.23 -1.49 -4.50
N ARG A 331 -16.60 -0.49 -5.10
CA ARG A 331 -16.68 -0.19 -6.54
C ARG A 331 -15.71 -1.05 -7.37
N ILE A 332 -14.56 -1.37 -6.81
CA ILE A 332 -13.54 -2.27 -7.37
C ILE A 332 -13.10 -3.23 -6.27
N GLU A 333 -12.55 -4.37 -6.64
CA GLU A 333 -12.04 -5.33 -5.67
C GLU A 333 -10.87 -4.76 -4.87
N SER A 334 -10.70 -5.23 -3.63
CA SER A 334 -9.55 -4.91 -2.80
C SER A 334 -8.95 -6.19 -2.20
N ILE A 335 -7.61 -6.25 -2.18
CA ILE A 335 -6.87 -7.42 -1.73
C ILE A 335 -6.49 -7.27 -0.26
N SER A 336 -6.78 -8.30 0.53
CA SER A 336 -6.35 -8.37 1.93
C SER A 336 -4.86 -8.65 2.05
N ASN A 337 -4.18 -7.90 2.91
CA ASN A 337 -2.78 -8.14 3.24
C ASN A 337 -2.56 -9.48 3.97
N VAL A 338 -3.57 -9.97 4.70
CA VAL A 338 -3.50 -11.19 5.50
C VAL A 338 -3.62 -12.43 4.63
N THR A 339 -4.58 -12.45 3.69
CA THR A 339 -4.86 -13.63 2.86
C THR A 339 -4.23 -13.56 1.47
N ALA A 340 -3.77 -12.38 1.03
CA ALA A 340 -3.35 -12.12 -0.34
C ALA A 340 -4.45 -12.44 -1.39
N ARG A 341 -5.71 -12.30 -1.01
CA ARG A 341 -6.90 -12.58 -1.83
C ARG A 341 -7.94 -11.46 -1.66
N PRO A 342 -8.88 -11.31 -2.60
CA PRO A 342 -10.01 -10.40 -2.44
C PRO A 342 -10.82 -10.72 -1.18
N PHE A 343 -11.39 -9.68 -0.56
CA PHE A 343 -12.35 -9.86 0.52
C PHE A 343 -13.65 -10.48 -0.04
N ARG A 344 -14.19 -11.49 0.63
CA ARG A 344 -15.39 -12.24 0.20
C ARG A 344 -16.69 -11.69 0.80
N SER A 345 -16.58 -11.03 1.95
CA SER A 345 -17.72 -10.43 2.65
C SER A 345 -17.30 -9.21 3.47
N LYS A 346 -18.30 -8.44 3.89
CA LYS A 346 -18.09 -7.30 4.77
C LYS A 346 -17.54 -7.72 6.14
N GLU A 347 -18.00 -8.82 6.67
CA GLU A 347 -17.59 -9.36 7.94
C GLU A 347 -16.13 -9.85 7.89
N GLU A 348 -15.77 -10.55 6.81
CA GLU A 348 -14.39 -10.95 6.55
C GLU A 348 -13.47 -9.74 6.43
N LEU A 349 -13.86 -8.71 5.66
CA LEU A 349 -13.09 -7.47 5.53
C LEU A 349 -12.82 -6.84 6.90
N LYS A 350 -13.86 -6.70 7.75
CA LYS A 350 -13.71 -6.14 9.10
C LYS A 350 -12.74 -6.95 9.96
N GLU A 351 -12.85 -8.25 9.90
CA GLU A 351 -12.00 -9.15 10.70
C GLU A 351 -10.56 -9.13 10.20
N LEU A 352 -10.33 -9.31 8.90
CA LEU A 352 -8.98 -9.32 8.31
C LEU A 352 -8.28 -7.96 8.45
N LEU A 353 -9.00 -6.85 8.29
CA LEU A 353 -8.43 -5.51 8.48
C LEU A 353 -8.00 -5.28 9.94
N ALA A 354 -8.74 -5.81 10.92
CA ALA A 354 -8.32 -5.76 12.32
C ALA A 354 -7.11 -6.67 12.58
N ARG A 355 -7.12 -7.90 12.09
CA ARG A 355 -6.01 -8.86 12.19
C ARG A 355 -4.74 -8.36 11.47
N GLY A 356 -4.89 -7.55 10.42
CA GLY A 356 -3.80 -6.89 9.71
C GLY A 356 -2.92 -5.98 10.58
N CYS A 357 -3.32 -5.68 11.83
CA CYS A 357 -2.43 -5.02 12.80
C CYS A 357 -1.33 -5.96 13.32
N LEU A 358 -1.61 -7.24 13.36
CA LEU A 358 -0.81 -8.29 14.01
C LEU A 358 -0.14 -9.22 13.01
N GLU A 359 -0.86 -9.61 11.95
CA GLU A 359 -0.47 -10.65 11.03
C GLU A 359 0.46 -10.16 9.91
N THR A 360 1.13 -11.12 9.27
CA THR A 360 2.07 -10.89 8.18
C THR A 360 1.41 -10.21 6.98
N VAL A 361 2.03 -9.15 6.48
CA VAL A 361 1.68 -8.55 5.19
C VAL A 361 2.22 -9.43 4.06
N ARG A 362 1.35 -10.16 3.39
CA ARG A 362 1.67 -11.07 2.29
C ARG A 362 1.73 -10.33 0.95
N TRP A 363 2.59 -9.29 0.90
CA TRP A 363 2.68 -8.41 -0.25
C TRP A 363 3.12 -9.12 -1.53
N TRP A 364 4.15 -9.94 -1.44
CA TRP A 364 4.64 -10.71 -2.57
C TRP A 364 3.60 -11.71 -3.11
N ASP A 365 2.91 -12.40 -2.21
CA ASP A 365 1.83 -13.32 -2.60
C ASP A 365 0.68 -12.57 -3.28
N SER A 366 0.34 -11.36 -2.80
CA SER A 366 -0.68 -10.51 -3.42
C SER A 366 -0.31 -10.12 -4.85
N ILE A 367 0.95 -9.72 -5.08
CA ILE A 367 1.43 -9.38 -6.43
C ILE A 367 1.39 -10.62 -7.33
N ARG A 368 1.85 -11.76 -6.84
CA ARG A 368 1.86 -13.01 -7.61
C ARG A 368 0.45 -13.48 -7.97
N TYR A 369 -0.49 -13.41 -7.03
CA TYR A 369 -1.89 -13.69 -7.27
C TYR A 369 -2.44 -12.82 -8.41
N LEU A 370 -2.28 -11.52 -8.30
CA LEU A 370 -2.76 -10.58 -9.31
C LEU A 370 -2.07 -10.75 -10.67
N ASP A 371 -0.76 -11.01 -10.69
CA ASP A 371 -0.01 -11.21 -11.93
C ASP A 371 -0.30 -12.58 -12.59
N LYS A 372 -0.29 -13.67 -11.81
CA LYS A 372 -0.36 -15.02 -12.35
C LYS A 372 -1.78 -15.55 -12.51
N GLU A 373 -2.64 -15.34 -11.52
CA GLU A 373 -4.00 -15.85 -11.52
C GLU A 373 -4.97 -14.86 -12.18
N GLU A 374 -4.95 -13.57 -11.78
CA GLU A 374 -5.86 -12.54 -12.29
C GLU A 374 -5.35 -11.85 -13.57
N LYS A 375 -4.14 -12.17 -14.01
CA LYS A 375 -3.53 -11.63 -15.24
C LYS A 375 -3.48 -10.09 -15.27
N ILE A 376 -3.32 -9.44 -14.12
CA ILE A 376 -3.15 -7.97 -14.05
C ILE A 376 -1.82 -7.59 -14.70
N ARG A 377 -1.87 -6.71 -15.70
CA ARG A 377 -0.71 -6.30 -16.49
C ARG A 377 -0.33 -4.84 -16.31
N ARG A 378 -1.26 -4.01 -15.85
CA ARG A 378 -1.08 -2.56 -15.68
C ARG A 378 -1.13 -2.19 -14.21
N TRP A 379 -0.08 -1.54 -13.72
CA TRP A 379 0.10 -1.24 -12.31
C TRP A 379 0.40 0.24 -12.11
N VAL A 380 -0.36 0.92 -11.28
CA VAL A 380 -0.14 2.33 -10.94
C VAL A 380 -0.02 2.49 -9.43
N GLY A 381 1.16 2.88 -8.96
CA GLY A 381 1.37 3.25 -7.56
C GLY A 381 0.95 4.70 -7.32
N ILE A 382 0.04 4.95 -6.35
CA ILE A 382 -0.43 6.29 -6.01
C ILE A 382 -0.13 6.59 -4.54
N GLY A 383 0.54 7.71 -4.28
CA GLY A 383 0.88 8.13 -2.92
C GLY A 383 2.26 8.74 -2.77
N PRO A 384 2.70 9.06 -1.52
CA PRO A 384 3.93 9.81 -1.28
C PRO A 384 5.19 8.95 -1.41
N GLY A 385 5.43 8.32 -2.58
CA GLY A 385 6.66 7.59 -2.84
C GLY A 385 6.50 6.37 -3.74
N LYS A 386 7.62 5.90 -4.27
CA LYS A 386 7.68 4.86 -5.32
C LYS A 386 7.96 3.44 -4.80
N VAL A 387 7.88 3.20 -3.49
CA VAL A 387 8.26 1.90 -2.90
C VAL A 387 7.35 0.78 -3.40
N GLY A 388 6.03 0.97 -3.36
CA GLY A 388 5.07 -0.03 -3.84
C GLY A 388 5.29 -0.35 -5.32
N ARG A 389 5.41 0.69 -6.16
CA ARG A 389 5.71 0.54 -7.59
C ARG A 389 7.02 -0.24 -7.83
N ASN A 390 8.07 0.06 -7.05
CA ASN A 390 9.36 -0.63 -7.19
C ASN A 390 9.29 -2.10 -6.77
N LEU A 391 8.52 -2.43 -5.73
CA LEU A 391 8.31 -3.83 -5.32
C LEU A 391 7.50 -4.60 -6.37
N VAL A 392 6.46 -4.00 -6.93
CA VAL A 392 5.71 -4.59 -8.05
C VAL A 392 6.62 -4.80 -9.24
N GLY A 393 7.34 -3.76 -9.70
CA GLY A 393 8.23 -3.85 -10.85
C GLY A 393 9.37 -4.86 -10.68
N LYS A 394 9.76 -5.15 -9.44
CA LYS A 394 10.77 -6.19 -9.13
C LYS A 394 10.24 -7.61 -9.39
N GLU A 395 8.95 -7.83 -9.22
CA GLU A 395 8.32 -9.14 -9.45
C GLU A 395 7.85 -9.30 -10.91
N VAL A 396 7.07 -8.34 -11.40
CA VAL A 396 6.45 -8.43 -12.75
C VAL A 396 7.33 -7.88 -13.87
N GLY A 397 8.47 -7.27 -13.52
CA GLY A 397 9.33 -6.54 -14.45
C GLY A 397 8.82 -5.11 -14.72
N MET A 398 9.74 -4.23 -15.10
CA MET A 398 9.43 -2.83 -15.45
C MET A 398 9.00 -2.75 -16.92
N ARG A 399 7.89 -3.38 -17.26
CA ARG A 399 7.43 -3.55 -18.64
C ARG A 399 6.95 -2.27 -19.32
N GLY A 400 6.96 -1.12 -18.64
CA GLY A 400 6.36 0.14 -19.06
C GLY A 400 6.90 0.81 -20.33
N LYS A 401 7.76 0.13 -21.09
CA LYS A 401 8.22 0.59 -22.42
C LYS A 401 8.00 -0.46 -23.51
N ASP A 402 7.55 -1.64 -23.17
CA ASP A 402 7.28 -2.70 -24.15
C ASP A 402 5.79 -2.70 -24.49
N LEU A 403 5.41 -1.80 -25.35
CA LEU A 403 4.03 -1.65 -25.85
C LEU A 403 3.53 -2.92 -26.51
N VAL A 404 4.44 -3.77 -27.02
CA VAL A 404 4.10 -5.02 -27.70
C VAL A 404 3.56 -6.08 -26.71
N LYS A 405 3.96 -5.99 -25.43
CA LYS A 405 3.54 -6.95 -24.39
C LYS A 405 2.43 -6.42 -23.47
N GLY A 406 1.82 -5.30 -23.79
CA GLY A 406 0.58 -4.85 -23.19
C GLY A 406 0.60 -4.62 -21.68
N GLY A 407 1.66 -4.04 -21.11
CA GLY A 407 1.70 -3.81 -19.67
C GLY A 407 2.60 -2.65 -19.25
N GLY A 408 2.44 -2.20 -17.99
CA GLY A 408 3.28 -1.15 -17.45
C GLY A 408 3.21 -1.03 -15.95
N VAL A 409 4.27 -0.47 -15.36
CA VAL A 409 4.36 -0.20 -13.92
C VAL A 409 4.72 1.27 -13.72
N TRP A 410 3.73 2.08 -13.39
CA TRP A 410 3.85 3.52 -13.22
C TRP A 410 3.73 3.93 -11.76
N ALA A 411 3.98 5.21 -11.50
CA ALA A 411 3.68 5.84 -10.22
C ALA A 411 3.21 7.26 -10.44
N ILE A 412 2.27 7.70 -9.59
CA ILE A 412 1.83 9.08 -9.45
C ILE A 412 2.20 9.53 -8.04
N THR A 413 3.34 10.20 -7.93
CA THR A 413 3.88 10.77 -6.69
C THR A 413 4.07 12.27 -6.79
N ASP A 414 4.02 12.79 -8.01
CA ASP A 414 4.22 14.19 -8.38
C ASP A 414 3.23 14.57 -9.51
N PRO A 415 2.71 15.81 -9.55
CA PRO A 415 1.81 16.26 -10.61
C PRO A 415 2.35 16.06 -12.04
N LEU A 416 3.65 16.18 -12.23
CA LEU A 416 4.29 16.02 -13.53
C LEU A 416 4.21 14.60 -14.10
N GLU A 417 3.94 13.60 -13.26
CA GLU A 417 3.82 12.20 -13.66
C GLU A 417 2.42 11.85 -14.18
N VAL A 418 1.41 12.69 -13.93
CA VAL A 418 -0.01 12.34 -14.17
C VAL A 418 -0.29 12.13 -15.65
N GLU A 419 0.10 13.06 -16.51
CA GLU A 419 -0.17 12.98 -17.96
C GLU A 419 0.52 11.77 -18.60
N GLU A 420 1.76 11.47 -18.18
CA GLU A 420 2.49 10.28 -18.66
C GLU A 420 1.75 8.99 -18.30
N VAL A 421 1.24 8.90 -17.07
CA VAL A 421 0.53 7.71 -16.60
C VAL A 421 -0.81 7.55 -17.31
N ILE A 422 -1.60 8.63 -17.45
CA ILE A 422 -2.89 8.59 -18.16
C ILE A 422 -2.68 8.13 -19.59
N ARG A 423 -1.73 8.75 -20.30
CA ARG A 423 -1.37 8.36 -21.67
C ARG A 423 -0.91 6.91 -21.74
N GLY A 424 -0.06 6.43 -20.81
CA GLY A 424 0.39 5.05 -20.78
C GLY A 424 -0.76 4.06 -20.57
N LEU A 425 -1.76 4.41 -19.75
CA LEU A 425 -2.96 3.60 -19.58
C LEU A 425 -3.83 3.59 -20.83
N GLU A 426 -3.99 4.72 -21.52
CA GLU A 426 -4.75 4.83 -22.77
C GLU A 426 -4.07 4.02 -23.91
N GLU A 427 -2.77 4.18 -24.09
CA GLU A 427 -1.99 3.46 -25.12
C GLU A 427 -2.00 1.95 -24.93
N THR A 428 -2.08 1.47 -23.69
CA THR A 428 -2.11 0.04 -23.36
C THR A 428 -3.53 -0.55 -23.21
N ALA A 429 -4.58 0.28 -23.30
CA ALA A 429 -5.97 -0.18 -23.13
C ALA A 429 -6.46 -1.09 -24.26
N TYR A 430 -5.88 -1.00 -25.46
CA TYR A 430 -6.33 -1.68 -26.68
C TYR A 430 -5.41 -2.82 -27.12
N ILE A 431 -4.41 -3.16 -26.32
CA ILE A 431 -3.58 -4.33 -26.61
C ILE A 431 -4.36 -5.54 -26.14
N ILE A 432 -5.16 -6.12 -27.05
CA ILE A 432 -5.87 -7.37 -26.83
C ILE A 432 -4.80 -8.47 -26.88
N ASP A 433 -4.80 -9.34 -25.88
CA ASP A 433 -3.98 -10.57 -25.87
C ASP A 433 -4.49 -11.51 -27.00
N ASP A 434 -4.02 -11.32 -28.22
CA ASP A 434 -4.25 -12.25 -29.34
C ASP A 434 -3.21 -13.37 -29.36
N GLU A 435 -2.30 -13.44 -28.39
CA GLU A 435 -1.32 -14.54 -28.29
C GLU A 435 -1.59 -15.39 -27.04
N GLU A 436 -2.10 -16.62 -27.28
CA GLU A 436 -1.94 -17.74 -26.36
C GLU A 436 -0.46 -17.88 -26.03
N TRP A 437 -0.09 -17.58 -24.77
CA TRP A 437 1.28 -17.77 -24.29
C TRP A 437 1.55 -19.28 -24.26
N GLU A 438 2.35 -19.77 -25.19
CA GLU A 438 2.99 -21.07 -25.04
C GLU A 438 3.80 -21.03 -23.72
N ASP A 439 3.40 -21.86 -22.78
CA ASP A 439 4.13 -22.17 -21.57
C ASP A 439 5.43 -22.88 -21.99
N ASP A 440 6.50 -22.10 -22.18
CA ASP A 440 7.85 -22.68 -22.26
C ASP A 440 8.24 -23.11 -20.83
N GLY A 441 8.29 -24.42 -20.65
CA GLY A 441 8.49 -25.23 -19.46
C GLY A 441 9.79 -25.00 -18.66
#